data_2010c716867206fe0faf11acaeee8292
#
_entry.id   2010c716867206fe0faf11acaeee8292
#
_cell.length_a   1.000
_cell.length_b   1.000
_cell.length_c   1.000
_cell.angle_alpha   90.00
_cell.angle_beta   90.00
_cell.angle_gamma   90.00
#
_symmetry.space_group_name_H-M   'P 1'
#
loop_
_entity.id
_entity.type
_entity.pdbx_description
1 polymer ?
#
loop_
_entity_poly.entity_id
_entity_poly.type
_entity_poly.pdbx_seq_one_letter_code
_entity_poly.pdbx_strand_id
1 'polypeptide(L)'
;MAVSINIEKNFRDFSLKVKFEGSSAAIGLLGASGSGKSMTLRCIAGIETPDKGKIIINGKTVFDSEAGINLKPQKRRIGYLFQNYALFPTMTVEQNIRCGYRGGKASIREEVADLIRRYHLEGLEKRYPSQLSGGQQQRVALARMMIGEPEAILLDEPFSALDGYLKDVLQREMQDFLQDYKGDMILVTHSRDEAYKFCKELSIVDKGRILVTGETKSIFEQPGLMEAARLTGCKNYSSIKKLGEYEIFAEDWKLKLHTAEKVGEEITHVGIRGHWMLPAAEPGENCMPVQVSEYMETTFEHQYMIKNKGADISEGLWWMRPKNSFTEDPDQDLPEYLYLPPEHLMLLK
;
A
#
# COMPACT_ATOMS: atom_id res chain seq x y z
N MET A 1 11.99 9.11 -15.19
CA MET A 1 10.63 9.19 -15.71
C MET A 1 9.81 9.97 -14.72
N ALA A 2 8.81 10.68 -15.12
CA ALA A 2 8.05 11.53 -14.21
C ALA A 2 6.56 11.35 -14.48
N VAL A 3 5.84 10.93 -13.45
CA VAL A 3 4.38 10.99 -13.40
C VAL A 3 4.03 12.22 -12.60
N SER A 4 3.25 13.13 -13.14
CA SER A 4 2.72 14.28 -12.42
C SER A 4 1.21 14.30 -12.55
N ILE A 5 0.54 14.22 -11.43
CA ILE A 5 -0.91 14.17 -11.31
C ILE A 5 -1.36 15.32 -10.43
N ASN A 6 -2.22 16.16 -10.96
CA ASN A 6 -2.89 17.21 -10.22
C ASN A 6 -4.31 17.33 -10.77
N ILE A 7 -5.27 16.69 -10.12
CA ILE A 7 -6.64 16.58 -10.60
C ILE A 7 -7.66 16.82 -9.50
N GLU A 8 -8.80 17.36 -9.92
CA GLU A 8 -10.00 17.47 -9.09
C GLU A 8 -11.17 16.84 -9.82
N LYS A 9 -11.97 16.05 -9.09
CA LYS A 9 -13.23 15.51 -9.59
C LYS A 9 -14.26 15.47 -8.46
N ASN A 10 -15.41 16.07 -8.69
CA ASN A 10 -16.50 16.12 -7.75
C ASN A 10 -17.58 15.10 -8.12
N PHE A 11 -18.00 14.36 -7.15
CA PHE A 11 -19.17 13.48 -7.19
C PHE A 11 -20.21 14.04 -6.23
N ARG A 12 -21.41 13.46 -6.22
CA ARG A 12 -22.50 13.95 -5.38
C ARG A 12 -22.13 14.00 -3.90
N ASP A 13 -21.50 12.94 -3.40
CA ASP A 13 -21.18 12.76 -1.97
C ASP A 13 -19.66 12.60 -1.69
N PHE A 14 -18.83 12.80 -2.70
CA PHE A 14 -17.38 12.59 -2.60
C PHE A 14 -16.62 13.56 -3.52
N SER A 15 -15.53 14.12 -3.05
CA SER A 15 -14.62 14.95 -3.85
C SER A 15 -13.23 14.36 -3.85
N LEU A 16 -12.71 14.13 -5.05
CA LEU A 16 -11.33 13.70 -5.28
C LEU A 16 -10.47 14.94 -5.58
N LYS A 17 -9.44 15.17 -4.77
CA LYS A 17 -8.44 16.20 -5.00
C LYS A 17 -7.06 15.60 -4.76
N VAL A 18 -6.44 15.14 -5.84
CA VAL A 18 -5.21 14.36 -5.80
C VAL A 18 -4.10 15.14 -6.48
N LYS A 19 -3.01 15.39 -5.74
CA LYS A 19 -1.79 15.98 -6.26
C LYS A 19 -0.60 15.19 -5.77
N PHE A 20 0.13 14.57 -6.69
CA PHE A 20 1.43 13.95 -6.42
C PHE A 20 2.32 13.95 -7.65
N GLU A 21 3.59 13.89 -7.41
CA GLU A 21 4.62 13.71 -8.42
C GLU A 21 5.46 12.50 -8.02
N GLY A 22 5.77 11.65 -8.96
CA GLY A 22 6.63 10.49 -8.76
C GLY A 22 7.77 10.49 -9.75
N SER A 23 8.96 10.23 -9.23
CA SER A 23 10.21 10.13 -10.01
C SER A 23 10.67 8.69 -10.19
N SER A 24 10.13 7.77 -9.40
CA SER A 24 10.47 6.35 -9.47
C SER A 24 9.59 5.59 -10.45
N ALA A 25 10.12 4.46 -10.94
CA ALA A 25 9.37 3.57 -11.84
C ALA A 25 8.19 2.84 -11.16
N ALA A 26 8.10 2.86 -9.82
CA ALA A 26 7.07 2.15 -9.06
C ALA A 26 6.50 3.03 -7.94
N ILE A 27 5.27 3.51 -8.13
CA ILE A 27 4.55 4.40 -7.22
C ILE A 27 3.36 3.65 -6.61
N GLY A 28 3.21 3.71 -5.30
CA GLY A 28 2.07 3.15 -4.56
C GLY A 28 1.06 4.22 -4.17
N LEU A 29 -0.23 3.89 -4.25
CA LEU A 29 -1.30 4.64 -3.59
C LEU A 29 -1.90 3.73 -2.51
N LEU A 30 -1.61 4.01 -1.25
CA LEU A 30 -2.11 3.26 -0.09
C LEU A 30 -3.21 4.04 0.61
N GLY A 31 -4.29 3.37 0.98
CA GLY A 31 -5.38 3.99 1.72
C GLY A 31 -6.54 3.03 1.98
N ALA A 32 -7.47 3.42 2.82
CA ALA A 32 -8.66 2.62 3.12
C ALA A 32 -9.56 2.42 1.89
N SER A 33 -10.44 1.42 1.94
CA SER A 33 -11.48 1.24 0.90
C SER A 33 -12.33 2.51 0.81
N GLY A 34 -12.68 2.92 -0.41
CA GLY A 34 -13.45 4.15 -0.63
C GLY A 34 -12.66 5.46 -0.55
N SER A 35 -11.34 5.45 -0.30
CA SER A 35 -10.52 6.67 -0.22
C SER A 35 -10.28 7.38 -1.56
N GLY A 36 -10.70 6.81 -2.69
CA GLY A 36 -10.57 7.42 -4.02
C GLY A 36 -9.44 6.88 -4.90
N LYS A 37 -8.69 5.88 -4.45
CA LYS A 37 -7.52 5.29 -5.16
C LYS A 37 -7.86 4.78 -6.57
N SER A 38 -8.85 3.88 -6.68
CA SER A 38 -9.28 3.34 -7.98
C SER A 38 -9.82 4.42 -8.91
N MET A 39 -10.50 5.44 -8.34
CA MET A 39 -10.98 6.58 -9.12
C MET A 39 -9.82 7.39 -9.68
N THR A 40 -8.75 7.59 -8.91
CA THR A 40 -7.51 8.22 -9.38
C THR A 40 -6.93 7.45 -10.57
N LEU A 41 -6.82 6.12 -10.48
CA LEU A 41 -6.34 5.30 -11.60
C LEU A 41 -7.23 5.43 -12.85
N ARG A 42 -8.57 5.41 -12.67
CA ARG A 42 -9.51 5.58 -13.80
C ARG A 42 -9.36 6.94 -14.47
N CYS A 43 -9.11 7.99 -13.70
CA CYS A 43 -8.79 9.32 -14.26
C CYS A 43 -7.48 9.29 -15.04
N ILE A 44 -6.43 8.67 -14.52
CA ILE A 44 -5.13 8.53 -15.20
C ILE A 44 -5.28 7.73 -16.51
N ALA A 45 -6.04 6.64 -16.49
CA ALA A 45 -6.32 5.83 -17.67
C ALA A 45 -7.20 6.53 -18.72
N GLY A 46 -7.94 7.58 -18.33
CA GLY A 46 -8.91 8.28 -19.18
C GLY A 46 -10.26 7.56 -19.32
N ILE A 47 -10.54 6.61 -18.41
CA ILE A 47 -11.84 5.96 -18.26
C ILE A 47 -12.82 6.95 -17.65
N GLU A 48 -12.34 7.72 -16.67
CA GLU A 48 -13.04 8.85 -16.06
C GLU A 48 -12.36 10.16 -16.45
N THR A 49 -13.14 11.21 -16.63
CA THR A 49 -12.59 12.55 -16.95
C THR A 49 -12.60 13.39 -15.70
N PRO A 50 -11.43 13.90 -15.22
CA PRO A 50 -11.39 14.89 -14.15
C PRO A 50 -12.16 16.16 -14.53
N ASP A 51 -12.67 16.89 -13.53
CA ASP A 51 -13.33 18.17 -13.77
C ASP A 51 -12.30 19.27 -14.03
N LYS A 52 -11.15 19.19 -13.33
CA LYS A 52 -10.04 20.16 -13.45
C LYS A 52 -8.70 19.47 -13.27
N GLY A 53 -7.67 20.14 -13.78
CA GLY A 53 -6.28 19.81 -13.51
C GLY A 53 -5.52 19.26 -14.70
N LYS A 54 -4.42 18.55 -14.40
CA LYS A 54 -3.46 18.08 -15.40
C LYS A 54 -2.90 16.71 -15.05
N ILE A 55 -2.70 15.87 -16.07
CA ILE A 55 -2.07 14.55 -15.94
C ILE A 55 -0.94 14.48 -16.98
N ILE A 56 0.28 14.23 -16.48
CA ILE A 56 1.47 14.01 -17.31
C ILE A 56 2.01 12.62 -16.99
N ILE A 57 2.29 11.83 -18.03
CA ILE A 57 2.89 10.49 -17.93
C ILE A 57 4.03 10.43 -18.93
N ASN A 58 5.23 10.07 -18.48
CA ASN A 58 6.44 10.02 -19.33
C ASN A 58 6.68 11.32 -20.11
N GLY A 59 6.47 12.49 -19.49
CA GLY A 59 6.61 13.79 -20.11
C GLY A 59 5.50 14.17 -21.10
N LYS A 60 4.52 13.28 -21.33
CA LYS A 60 3.40 13.53 -22.23
C LYS A 60 2.17 13.96 -21.44
N THR A 61 1.61 15.12 -21.76
CA THR A 61 0.32 15.57 -21.24
C THR A 61 -0.80 14.73 -21.85
N VAL A 62 -1.51 13.95 -21.01
CA VAL A 62 -2.63 13.10 -21.44
C VAL A 62 -3.99 13.71 -21.09
N PHE A 63 -4.00 14.61 -20.10
CA PHE A 63 -5.15 15.43 -19.73
C PHE A 63 -4.68 16.81 -19.25
N ASP A 64 -5.37 17.86 -19.68
CA ASP A 64 -5.18 19.24 -19.23
C ASP A 64 -6.46 20.01 -19.46
N SER A 65 -7.17 20.36 -18.38
CA SER A 65 -8.46 21.05 -18.47
C SER A 65 -8.37 22.48 -19.00
N GLU A 66 -7.25 23.16 -18.79
CA GLU A 66 -7.02 24.53 -19.25
C GLU A 66 -6.65 24.56 -20.74
N ALA A 67 -5.82 23.61 -21.18
CA ALA A 67 -5.42 23.50 -22.57
C ALA A 67 -6.42 22.71 -23.44
N GLY A 68 -7.52 22.19 -22.86
CA GLY A 68 -8.52 21.41 -23.58
C GLY A 68 -8.00 20.04 -24.06
N ILE A 69 -6.95 19.50 -23.41
CA ILE A 69 -6.37 18.21 -23.79
C ILE A 69 -7.07 17.11 -22.99
N ASN A 70 -7.66 16.14 -23.70
CA ASN A 70 -8.18 14.91 -23.10
C ASN A 70 -7.98 13.75 -24.07
N LEU A 71 -6.86 13.05 -23.94
CA LEU A 71 -6.57 11.90 -24.79
C LEU A 71 -7.47 10.73 -24.43
N LYS A 72 -8.08 10.11 -25.45
CA LYS A 72 -8.84 8.86 -25.28
C LYS A 72 -7.94 7.77 -24.69
N PRO A 73 -8.47 6.81 -23.88
CA PRO A 73 -7.68 5.74 -23.25
C PRO A 73 -6.73 5.01 -24.22
N GLN A 74 -7.20 4.73 -25.43
CA GLN A 74 -6.42 4.03 -26.46
C GLN A 74 -5.16 4.81 -26.91
N LYS A 75 -5.15 6.13 -26.76
CA LYS A 75 -4.02 7.01 -27.13
C LYS A 75 -3.06 7.29 -25.99
N ARG A 76 -3.40 6.89 -24.75
CA ARG A 76 -2.56 7.11 -23.58
C ARG A 76 -1.44 6.07 -23.44
N ARG A 77 -1.51 4.95 -24.16
CA ARG A 77 -0.56 3.83 -24.08
C ARG A 77 -0.36 3.29 -22.66
N ILE A 78 -1.46 3.21 -21.92
CA ILE A 78 -1.49 2.72 -20.53
C ILE A 78 -2.10 1.32 -20.54
N GLY A 79 -1.46 0.41 -19.82
CA GLY A 79 -2.03 -0.87 -19.42
C GLY A 79 -2.82 -0.71 -18.12
N TYR A 80 -4.01 -1.26 -18.04
CA TYR A 80 -4.83 -1.23 -16.82
C TYR A 80 -5.23 -2.64 -16.41
N LEU A 81 -4.84 -3.04 -15.22
CA LEU A 81 -5.32 -4.26 -14.57
C LEU A 81 -6.42 -3.90 -13.58
N PHE A 82 -7.65 -4.28 -13.90
CA PHE A 82 -8.81 -4.08 -13.04
C PHE A 82 -8.84 -5.10 -11.90
N GLN A 83 -9.41 -4.71 -10.77
CA GLN A 83 -9.58 -5.56 -9.59
C GLN A 83 -10.27 -6.90 -9.89
N ASN A 84 -11.26 -6.90 -10.81
CA ASN A 84 -11.98 -8.09 -11.26
C ASN A 84 -11.43 -8.66 -12.58
N TYR A 85 -10.19 -8.28 -12.94
CA TYR A 85 -9.48 -8.67 -14.18
C TYR A 85 -10.20 -8.25 -15.49
N ALA A 86 -11.48 -7.99 -15.47
CA ALA A 86 -12.33 -7.57 -16.58
C ALA A 86 -12.08 -8.38 -17.87
N LEU A 87 -11.95 -9.71 -17.76
CA LEU A 87 -11.84 -10.59 -18.92
C LEU A 87 -13.17 -10.64 -19.68
N PHE A 88 -13.09 -10.74 -21.00
CA PHE A 88 -14.27 -10.91 -21.83
C PHE A 88 -14.81 -12.34 -21.66
N PRO A 89 -15.99 -12.55 -21.04
CA PRO A 89 -16.46 -13.89 -20.64
C PRO A 89 -16.79 -14.79 -21.83
N THR A 90 -17.09 -14.21 -23.00
CA THR A 90 -17.41 -14.91 -24.24
C THR A 90 -16.20 -15.19 -25.13
N MET A 91 -15.01 -14.80 -24.69
CA MET A 91 -13.75 -15.00 -25.41
C MET A 91 -12.88 -16.02 -24.70
N THR A 92 -12.16 -16.83 -25.46
CA THR A 92 -11.15 -17.74 -24.93
C THR A 92 -9.93 -17.00 -24.39
N VAL A 93 -9.01 -17.70 -23.72
CA VAL A 93 -7.72 -17.13 -23.28
C VAL A 93 -6.97 -16.46 -24.42
N GLU A 94 -6.76 -17.20 -25.53
CA GLU A 94 -6.07 -16.66 -26.72
C GLU A 94 -6.76 -15.41 -27.26
N GLN A 95 -8.10 -15.42 -27.36
CA GLN A 95 -8.88 -14.28 -27.84
C GLN A 95 -8.81 -13.09 -26.90
N ASN A 96 -8.85 -13.32 -25.57
CA ASN A 96 -8.69 -12.25 -24.59
C ASN A 96 -7.32 -11.58 -24.72
N ILE A 97 -6.24 -12.35 -24.82
CA ILE A 97 -4.88 -11.80 -25.00
C ILE A 97 -4.80 -11.00 -26.32
N ARG A 98 -5.28 -11.60 -27.39
CA ARG A 98 -5.26 -11.00 -28.73
C ARG A 98 -5.96 -9.63 -28.80
N CYS A 99 -7.01 -9.40 -28.00
CA CYS A 99 -7.72 -8.11 -27.97
C CYS A 99 -6.86 -6.93 -27.55
N GLY A 100 -5.78 -7.15 -26.78
CA GLY A 100 -4.84 -6.10 -26.37
C GLY A 100 -3.84 -5.69 -27.45
N TYR A 101 -3.72 -6.47 -28.52
CA TYR A 101 -2.70 -6.28 -29.55
C TYR A 101 -2.91 -5.03 -30.40
N ARG A 102 -1.84 -4.27 -30.60
CA ARG A 102 -1.85 -3.00 -31.37
C ARG A 102 -0.99 -3.03 -32.63
N GLY A 103 -0.26 -4.11 -32.87
CA GLY A 103 0.64 -4.26 -34.03
C GLY A 103 -0.03 -4.73 -35.31
N GLY A 104 0.77 -5.05 -36.31
CA GLY A 104 0.31 -5.57 -37.60
C GLY A 104 -0.13 -7.04 -37.54
N LYS A 105 -1.00 -7.47 -38.47
CA LYS A 105 -1.61 -8.81 -38.46
C LYS A 105 -0.60 -9.97 -38.59
N ALA A 106 0.62 -9.72 -39.10
CA ALA A 106 1.59 -10.77 -39.40
C ALA A 106 2.23 -11.41 -38.15
N SER A 107 2.50 -10.65 -37.10
CA SER A 107 3.23 -11.12 -35.88
C SER A 107 2.31 -11.52 -34.74
N ILE A 108 1.02 -11.23 -34.80
CA ILE A 108 0.09 -11.41 -33.67
C ILE A 108 0.05 -12.85 -33.11
N ARG A 109 0.23 -13.87 -33.96
CA ARG A 109 0.18 -15.29 -33.49
C ARG A 109 1.42 -15.63 -32.66
N GLU A 110 2.59 -15.17 -33.09
CA GLU A 110 3.85 -15.42 -32.40
C GLU A 110 3.88 -14.70 -31.07
N GLU A 111 3.49 -13.42 -31.03
CA GLU A 111 3.45 -12.61 -29.82
C GLU A 111 2.44 -13.17 -28.78
N VAL A 112 1.25 -13.61 -29.22
CA VAL A 112 0.28 -14.28 -28.35
C VAL A 112 0.85 -15.58 -27.81
N ALA A 113 1.50 -16.41 -28.65
CA ALA A 113 2.11 -17.66 -28.22
C ALA A 113 3.26 -17.43 -27.21
N ASP A 114 4.07 -16.38 -27.41
CA ASP A 114 5.13 -16.01 -26.48
C ASP A 114 4.57 -15.60 -25.11
N LEU A 115 3.53 -14.79 -25.08
CA LEU A 115 2.88 -14.41 -23.83
C LEU A 115 2.20 -15.60 -23.14
N ILE A 116 1.57 -16.50 -23.88
CA ILE A 116 1.01 -17.75 -23.33
C ILE A 116 2.10 -18.54 -22.61
N ARG A 117 3.27 -18.73 -23.21
CA ARG A 117 4.42 -19.38 -22.57
C ARG A 117 4.92 -18.61 -21.35
N ARG A 118 5.18 -17.31 -21.53
CA ARG A 118 5.72 -16.43 -20.46
C ARG A 118 4.83 -16.38 -19.21
N TYR A 119 3.50 -16.44 -19.39
CA TYR A 119 2.54 -16.40 -18.29
C TYR A 119 2.03 -17.78 -17.88
N HIS A 120 2.69 -18.88 -18.31
CA HIS A 120 2.33 -20.26 -17.96
C HIS A 120 0.84 -20.59 -18.22
N LEU A 121 0.36 -20.24 -19.41
CA LEU A 121 -1.02 -20.41 -19.86
C LEU A 121 -1.15 -21.52 -20.92
N GLU A 122 -0.09 -22.31 -21.16
CA GLU A 122 -0.05 -23.39 -22.13
C GLU A 122 -1.11 -24.45 -21.80
N GLY A 123 -1.80 -24.93 -22.84
CA GLY A 123 -2.93 -25.86 -22.72
C GLY A 123 -4.26 -25.23 -22.25
N LEU A 124 -4.27 -23.89 -22.00
CA LEU A 124 -5.47 -23.16 -21.60
C LEU A 124 -6.04 -22.26 -22.71
N GLU A 125 -5.41 -22.23 -23.91
CA GLU A 125 -5.65 -21.28 -24.99
C GLU A 125 -7.13 -21.19 -25.39
N LYS A 126 -7.81 -22.35 -25.39
CA LYS A 126 -9.22 -22.48 -25.82
C LYS A 126 -10.22 -22.39 -24.66
N ARG A 127 -9.75 -22.28 -23.42
CA ARG A 127 -10.64 -22.16 -22.24
C ARG A 127 -11.25 -20.75 -22.16
N TYR A 128 -12.45 -20.69 -21.60
CA TYR A 128 -13.14 -19.46 -21.27
C TYR A 128 -12.80 -19.01 -19.83
N PRO A 129 -12.94 -17.74 -19.48
CA PRO A 129 -12.66 -17.24 -18.13
C PRO A 129 -13.34 -18.03 -17.01
N SER A 130 -14.58 -18.48 -17.20
CA SER A 130 -15.32 -19.30 -16.22
C SER A 130 -14.70 -20.67 -15.94
N GLN A 131 -13.77 -21.13 -16.78
CA GLN A 131 -13.07 -22.42 -16.65
C GLN A 131 -11.66 -22.28 -16.05
N LEU A 132 -11.32 -21.07 -15.59
CA LEU A 132 -10.00 -20.72 -15.07
C LEU A 132 -10.07 -20.43 -13.57
N SER A 133 -9.01 -20.80 -12.84
CA SER A 133 -8.82 -20.33 -11.47
C SER A 133 -8.58 -18.80 -11.44
N GLY A 134 -8.75 -18.17 -10.27
CA GLY A 134 -8.51 -16.73 -10.10
C GLY A 134 -7.10 -16.31 -10.55
N GLY A 135 -6.07 -17.09 -10.19
CA GLY A 135 -4.70 -16.84 -10.63
C GLY A 135 -4.50 -17.00 -12.14
N GLN A 136 -5.14 -17.97 -12.77
CA GLN A 136 -5.11 -18.12 -14.23
C GLN A 136 -5.79 -16.92 -14.91
N GLN A 137 -6.93 -16.45 -14.40
CA GLN A 137 -7.61 -15.25 -14.90
C GLN A 137 -6.71 -14.00 -14.78
N GLN A 138 -6.00 -13.84 -13.67
CA GLN A 138 -5.04 -12.75 -13.48
C GLN A 138 -3.92 -12.80 -14.51
N ARG A 139 -3.31 -13.97 -14.73
CA ARG A 139 -2.26 -14.14 -15.74
C ARG A 139 -2.75 -13.82 -17.15
N VAL A 140 -3.97 -14.23 -17.50
CA VAL A 140 -4.59 -13.84 -18.79
C VAL A 140 -4.78 -12.34 -18.90
N ALA A 141 -5.22 -11.67 -17.82
CA ALA A 141 -5.42 -10.22 -17.82
C ALA A 141 -4.08 -9.48 -17.93
N LEU A 142 -3.02 -9.95 -17.26
CA LEU A 142 -1.67 -9.43 -17.41
C LEU A 142 -1.14 -9.62 -18.85
N ALA A 143 -1.26 -10.81 -19.42
CA ALA A 143 -0.85 -11.07 -20.80
C ALA A 143 -1.60 -10.18 -21.78
N ARG A 144 -2.93 -10.00 -21.62
CA ARG A 144 -3.75 -9.08 -22.43
C ARG A 144 -3.31 -7.62 -22.31
N MET A 145 -2.90 -7.19 -21.11
CA MET A 145 -2.41 -5.85 -20.85
C MET A 145 -1.04 -5.63 -21.54
N MET A 146 -0.16 -6.61 -21.44
CA MET A 146 1.23 -6.51 -21.89
C MET A 146 1.41 -6.64 -23.38
N ILE A 147 0.54 -7.38 -24.08
CA ILE A 147 0.62 -7.48 -25.56
C ILE A 147 0.47 -6.12 -26.25
N GLY A 148 -0.10 -5.14 -25.57
CA GLY A 148 -0.23 -3.77 -26.06
C GLY A 148 1.00 -2.90 -25.89
N GLU A 149 2.11 -3.44 -25.35
CA GLU A 149 3.36 -2.73 -25.04
C GLU A 149 3.11 -1.38 -24.36
N PRO A 150 2.49 -1.38 -23.17
CA PRO A 150 2.16 -0.15 -22.47
C PRO A 150 3.42 0.60 -22.01
N GLU A 151 3.40 1.93 -22.10
CA GLU A 151 4.44 2.81 -21.56
C GLU A 151 4.32 2.97 -20.04
N ALA A 152 3.12 2.78 -19.49
CA ALA A 152 2.86 2.74 -18.06
C ALA A 152 1.79 1.70 -17.76
N ILE A 153 1.87 1.08 -16.56
CA ILE A 153 0.87 0.12 -16.06
C ILE A 153 0.20 0.64 -14.80
N LEU A 154 -1.10 0.44 -14.72
CA LEU A 154 -1.93 0.76 -13.57
C LEU A 154 -2.51 -0.53 -13.00
N LEU A 155 -2.21 -0.83 -11.76
CA LEU A 155 -2.64 -2.03 -11.06
C LEU A 155 -3.64 -1.67 -9.95
N ASP A 156 -4.90 -2.03 -10.14
CA ASP A 156 -5.99 -1.70 -9.22
C ASP A 156 -6.28 -2.91 -8.32
N GLU A 157 -5.73 -2.90 -7.11
CA GLU A 157 -5.87 -3.97 -6.10
C GLU A 157 -5.62 -5.38 -6.67
N PRO A 158 -4.47 -5.65 -7.31
CA PRO A 158 -4.25 -6.84 -8.12
C PRO A 158 -4.36 -8.17 -7.36
N PHE A 159 -4.23 -8.16 -6.04
CA PHE A 159 -4.21 -9.37 -5.21
C PHE A 159 -5.39 -9.46 -4.23
N SER A 160 -6.38 -8.58 -4.31
CA SER A 160 -7.47 -8.49 -3.33
C SER A 160 -8.46 -9.66 -3.38
N ALA A 161 -8.60 -10.32 -4.54
CA ALA A 161 -9.53 -11.42 -4.76
C ALA A 161 -8.92 -12.82 -4.57
N LEU A 162 -7.70 -12.92 -4.00
CA LEU A 162 -6.94 -14.15 -3.90
C LEU A 162 -6.84 -14.66 -2.46
N ASP A 163 -6.86 -15.96 -2.29
CA ASP A 163 -6.52 -16.62 -1.02
C ASP A 163 -5.01 -16.47 -0.70
N GLY A 164 -4.62 -16.69 0.57
CA GLY A 164 -3.29 -16.40 1.06
C GLY A 164 -2.16 -17.09 0.29
N TYR A 165 -2.27 -18.41 0.05
CA TYR A 165 -1.24 -19.18 -0.65
C TYR A 165 -1.08 -18.73 -2.11
N LEU A 166 -2.20 -18.60 -2.82
CA LEU A 166 -2.20 -18.17 -4.21
C LEU A 166 -1.69 -16.74 -4.36
N LYS A 167 -2.02 -15.88 -3.38
CA LYS A 167 -1.52 -14.51 -3.31
C LYS A 167 0.01 -14.45 -3.27
N ASP A 168 0.65 -15.27 -2.43
CA ASP A 168 2.12 -15.30 -2.30
C ASP A 168 2.79 -15.77 -3.59
N VAL A 169 2.24 -16.79 -4.26
CA VAL A 169 2.74 -17.27 -5.55
C VAL A 169 2.65 -16.16 -6.61
N LEU A 170 1.49 -15.54 -6.75
CA LEU A 170 1.26 -14.52 -7.76
C LEU A 170 2.02 -13.21 -7.48
N GLN A 171 2.28 -12.90 -6.21
CA GLN A 171 3.16 -11.78 -5.86
C GLN A 171 4.60 -12.01 -6.31
N ARG A 172 5.14 -13.23 -6.19
CA ARG A 172 6.47 -13.56 -6.72
C ARG A 172 6.52 -13.44 -8.24
N GLU A 173 5.53 -14.05 -8.94
CA GLU A 173 5.43 -13.93 -10.39
C GLU A 173 5.32 -12.46 -10.85
N MET A 174 4.59 -11.63 -10.11
CA MET A 174 4.50 -10.20 -10.40
C MET A 174 5.84 -9.50 -10.17
N GLN A 175 6.62 -9.88 -9.15
CA GLN A 175 7.96 -9.32 -8.95
C GLN A 175 8.88 -9.67 -10.11
N ASP A 176 8.89 -10.93 -10.55
CA ASP A 176 9.71 -11.36 -11.70
C ASP A 176 9.30 -10.60 -12.97
N PHE A 177 8.01 -10.45 -13.19
CA PHE A 177 7.49 -9.64 -14.30
C PHE A 177 7.95 -8.18 -14.24
N LEU A 178 7.89 -7.55 -13.06
CA LEU A 178 8.25 -6.14 -12.89
C LEU A 178 9.76 -5.88 -13.03
N GLN A 179 10.63 -6.88 -12.80
CA GLN A 179 12.07 -6.75 -13.04
C GLN A 179 12.39 -6.49 -14.51
N ASP A 180 11.64 -7.11 -15.42
CA ASP A 180 11.82 -6.95 -16.86
C ASP A 180 11.08 -5.75 -17.45
N TYR A 181 10.07 -5.23 -16.72
CA TYR A 181 9.27 -4.12 -17.20
C TYR A 181 9.98 -2.79 -16.99
N LYS A 182 10.20 -2.06 -18.12
CA LYS A 182 10.95 -0.79 -18.11
C LYS A 182 10.08 0.47 -18.04
N GLY A 183 8.76 0.30 -18.04
CA GLY A 183 7.80 1.41 -17.94
C GLY A 183 7.50 1.80 -16.50
N ASP A 184 6.67 2.82 -16.33
CA ASP A 184 6.20 3.24 -15.00
C ASP A 184 5.05 2.35 -14.51
N MET A 185 5.00 2.12 -13.20
CA MET A 185 3.92 1.41 -12.53
C MET A 185 3.28 2.27 -11.46
N ILE A 186 1.95 2.30 -11.46
CA ILE A 186 1.17 2.82 -10.32
C ILE A 186 0.35 1.67 -9.75
N LEU A 187 0.60 1.33 -8.50
CA LEU A 187 -0.10 0.30 -7.74
C LEU A 187 -1.08 0.95 -6.77
N VAL A 188 -2.34 0.58 -6.85
CA VAL A 188 -3.35 0.90 -5.84
C VAL A 188 -3.57 -0.33 -4.96
N THR A 189 -3.46 -0.17 -3.66
CA THR A 189 -3.73 -1.22 -2.69
C THR A 189 -4.20 -0.67 -1.35
N HIS A 190 -4.88 -1.49 -0.57
CA HIS A 190 -5.14 -1.27 0.86
C HIS A 190 -4.20 -2.10 1.74
N SER A 191 -3.35 -2.95 1.14
CA SER A 191 -2.36 -3.78 1.83
C SER A 191 -1.04 -3.03 1.96
N ARG A 192 -0.65 -2.75 3.20
CA ARG A 192 0.65 -2.14 3.53
C ARG A 192 1.83 -3.00 3.04
N ASP A 193 1.70 -4.34 3.15
CA ASP A 193 2.76 -5.27 2.75
C ASP A 193 2.97 -5.26 1.23
N GLU A 194 1.90 -5.13 0.44
CA GLU A 194 1.99 -4.94 -1.01
C GLU A 194 2.66 -3.60 -1.37
N ALA A 195 2.23 -2.50 -0.72
CA ALA A 195 2.84 -1.19 -0.93
C ALA A 195 4.33 -1.20 -0.61
N TYR A 196 4.72 -1.79 0.52
CA TYR A 196 6.11 -1.91 0.96
C TYR A 196 6.96 -2.78 0.01
N LYS A 197 6.38 -3.89 -0.48
CA LYS A 197 7.05 -4.87 -1.32
C LYS A 197 7.27 -4.38 -2.76
N PHE A 198 6.30 -3.68 -3.34
CA PHE A 198 6.28 -3.36 -4.77
C PHE A 198 6.62 -1.92 -5.10
N CYS A 199 6.48 -0.98 -4.17
CA CYS A 199 6.59 0.43 -4.45
C CYS A 199 7.84 1.06 -3.83
N LYS A 200 8.56 1.87 -4.61
CA LYS A 200 9.69 2.67 -4.11
C LYS A 200 9.24 4.01 -3.53
N GLU A 201 8.23 4.60 -4.15
CA GLU A 201 7.55 5.80 -3.66
C GLU A 201 6.11 5.47 -3.29
N LEU A 202 5.61 6.10 -2.25
CA LEU A 202 4.28 5.86 -1.71
C LEU A 202 3.56 7.19 -1.50
N SER A 203 2.29 7.22 -1.88
CA SER A 203 1.36 8.28 -1.52
C SER A 203 0.25 7.69 -0.64
N ILE A 204 0.04 8.26 0.53
CA ILE A 204 -1.07 7.90 1.41
C ILE A 204 -2.30 8.68 1.00
N VAL A 205 -3.39 7.95 0.74
CA VAL A 205 -4.66 8.52 0.28
C VAL A 205 -5.74 8.35 1.35
N ASP A 206 -6.33 9.44 1.77
CA ASP A 206 -7.51 9.42 2.64
C ASP A 206 -8.57 10.42 2.16
N LYS A 207 -9.84 10.01 2.19
CA LYS A 207 -11.01 10.84 1.86
C LYS A 207 -10.84 11.69 0.59
N GLY A 208 -10.27 11.10 -0.46
CA GLY A 208 -10.07 11.76 -1.76
C GLY A 208 -8.87 12.71 -1.83
N ARG A 209 -7.99 12.70 -0.84
CA ARG A 209 -6.81 13.59 -0.81
C ARG A 209 -5.54 12.78 -0.58
N ILE A 210 -4.43 13.30 -1.09
CA ILE A 210 -3.11 12.82 -0.71
C ILE A 210 -2.72 13.51 0.61
N LEU A 211 -2.39 12.70 1.61
CA LEU A 211 -1.92 13.18 2.91
C LEU A 211 -0.41 13.41 2.90
N VAL A 212 0.33 12.44 2.40
CA VAL A 212 1.80 12.47 2.34
C VAL A 212 2.28 11.68 1.12
N THR A 213 3.37 12.11 0.51
CA THR A 213 4.08 11.41 -0.56
C THR A 213 5.58 11.41 -0.25
N GLY A 214 6.25 10.30 -0.47
CA GLY A 214 7.69 10.16 -0.26
C GLY A 214 8.20 8.77 -0.54
N GLU A 215 9.45 8.50 -0.19
CA GLU A 215 10.04 7.17 -0.24
C GLU A 215 9.25 6.22 0.67
N THR A 216 8.95 5.02 0.18
CA THR A 216 8.12 4.06 0.91
C THR A 216 8.66 3.75 2.29
N LYS A 217 9.96 3.44 2.42
CA LYS A 217 10.58 3.10 3.71
C LYS A 217 10.47 4.25 4.70
N SER A 218 10.80 5.48 4.24
CA SER A 218 10.72 6.68 5.07
C SER A 218 9.30 6.94 5.59
N ILE A 219 8.26 6.75 4.75
CA ILE A 219 6.85 6.87 5.18
C ILE A 219 6.48 5.80 6.20
N PHE A 220 7.03 4.58 6.07
CA PHE A 220 6.79 3.53 7.06
C PHE A 220 7.54 3.77 8.37
N GLU A 221 8.72 4.33 8.34
CA GLU A 221 9.51 4.65 9.54
C GLU A 221 8.97 5.91 10.24
N GLN A 222 8.80 7.00 9.51
CA GLN A 222 8.38 8.31 10.04
C GLN A 222 7.23 8.88 9.19
N PRO A 223 5.98 8.45 9.44
CA PRO A 223 4.82 8.87 8.64
C PRO A 223 4.44 10.34 8.83
N GLY A 224 4.86 10.98 9.92
CA GLY A 224 4.64 12.39 10.24
C GLY A 224 3.18 12.80 10.54
N LEU A 225 2.20 12.01 10.10
CA LEU A 225 0.77 12.23 10.31
C LEU A 225 0.14 11.01 10.97
N MET A 226 -0.81 11.24 11.88
CA MET A 226 -1.51 10.16 12.59
C MET A 226 -2.25 9.20 11.64
N GLU A 227 -2.94 9.74 10.63
CA GLU A 227 -3.65 8.94 9.64
C GLU A 227 -2.70 8.08 8.80
N ALA A 228 -1.54 8.63 8.44
CA ALA A 228 -0.51 7.89 7.71
C ALA A 228 0.09 6.77 8.57
N ALA A 229 0.35 7.03 9.85
CA ALA A 229 0.81 6.03 10.81
C ALA A 229 -0.18 4.87 10.95
N ARG A 230 -1.49 5.16 11.04
CA ARG A 230 -2.55 4.14 11.08
C ARG A 230 -2.55 3.28 9.82
N LEU A 231 -2.52 3.89 8.64
CA LEU A 231 -2.54 3.19 7.36
C LEU A 231 -1.28 2.34 7.14
N THR A 232 -0.14 2.76 7.67
CA THR A 232 1.11 1.97 7.65
C THR A 232 1.21 0.95 8.79
N GLY A 233 0.16 0.82 9.64
CA GLY A 233 0.00 -0.28 10.60
C GLY A 233 0.46 -0.01 12.02
N CYS A 234 0.70 1.24 12.41
CA CYS A 234 0.83 1.58 13.81
C CYS A 234 -0.52 1.43 14.51
N LYS A 235 -0.52 0.88 15.72
CA LYS A 235 -1.71 0.68 16.57
C LYS A 235 -1.63 1.45 17.88
N ASN A 236 -0.44 1.84 18.32
CA ASN A 236 -0.22 2.50 19.60
C ASN A 236 -0.01 3.99 19.38
N TYR A 237 -0.89 4.79 19.95
CA TYR A 237 -0.84 6.25 19.90
C TYR A 237 -1.14 6.82 21.28
N SER A 238 -0.58 7.98 21.57
CA SER A 238 -0.96 8.80 22.71
C SER A 238 -0.92 10.26 22.31
N SER A 239 -1.88 11.03 22.81
CA SER A 239 -1.77 12.48 22.88
C SER A 239 -0.56 12.86 23.73
N ILE A 240 0.08 13.98 23.41
CA ILE A 240 1.27 14.41 24.14
C ILE A 240 1.14 15.79 24.77
N LYS A 241 1.85 15.95 25.88
CA LYS A 241 2.24 17.25 26.42
C LYS A 241 3.74 17.40 26.26
N LYS A 242 4.19 18.42 25.53
CA LYS A 242 5.60 18.76 25.42
C LYS A 242 6.14 19.22 26.75
N LEU A 243 7.22 18.60 27.23
CA LEU A 243 7.92 18.96 28.48
C LEU A 243 9.23 19.70 28.21
N GLY A 244 9.89 19.40 27.09
CA GLY A 244 11.17 19.93 26.72
C GLY A 244 11.43 19.82 25.22
N GLU A 245 12.66 20.09 24.82
CA GLU A 245 13.07 20.03 23.39
C GLU A 245 13.06 18.58 22.86
N TYR A 246 13.42 17.60 23.72
CA TYR A 246 13.46 16.17 23.43
C TYR A 246 12.64 15.38 24.44
N GLU A 247 11.75 16.00 25.20
CA GLU A 247 10.96 15.36 26.23
C GLU A 247 9.47 15.61 26.02
N ILE A 248 8.68 14.55 26.17
CA ILE A 248 7.22 14.55 26.10
C ILE A 248 6.63 13.78 27.27
N PHE A 249 5.38 14.08 27.59
CA PHE A 249 4.53 13.25 28.42
C PHE A 249 3.42 12.66 27.54
N ALA A 250 3.43 11.35 27.34
CA ALA A 250 2.40 10.60 26.65
C ALA A 250 1.19 10.44 27.59
N GLU A 251 0.14 11.23 27.33
CA GLU A 251 -0.97 11.41 28.27
C GLU A 251 -1.81 10.15 28.44
N ASP A 252 -2.02 9.40 27.33
CA ASP A 252 -2.82 8.18 27.37
C ASP A 252 -2.05 6.98 27.97
N TRP A 253 -0.72 7.01 27.88
CA TRP A 253 0.15 5.99 28.47
C TRP A 253 0.64 6.35 29.89
N LYS A 254 0.40 7.59 30.32
CA LYS A 254 0.91 8.15 31.59
C LYS A 254 2.42 7.93 31.73
N LEU A 255 3.17 8.20 30.67
CA LEU A 255 4.59 7.91 30.58
C LEU A 255 5.37 9.14 30.10
N LYS A 256 6.44 9.48 30.82
CA LYS A 256 7.42 10.45 30.36
C LYS A 256 8.37 9.74 29.39
N LEU A 257 8.59 10.33 28.21
CA LEU A 257 9.44 9.80 27.16
C LEU A 257 10.47 10.82 26.73
N HIS A 258 11.68 10.35 26.48
CA HIS A 258 12.73 11.04 25.75
C HIS A 258 12.66 10.65 24.27
N THR A 259 12.76 11.59 23.35
CA THR A 259 12.66 11.38 21.91
C THR A 259 14.02 11.57 21.25
N ALA A 260 14.30 10.80 20.20
CA ALA A 260 15.54 10.96 19.41
C ALA A 260 15.53 12.25 18.59
N GLU A 261 14.35 12.70 18.18
CA GLU A 261 14.16 13.91 17.39
C GLU A 261 13.60 15.05 18.24
N LYS A 262 13.90 16.29 17.82
CA LYS A 262 13.36 17.48 18.46
C LYS A 262 11.85 17.57 18.27
N VAL A 263 11.13 17.80 19.37
CA VAL A 263 9.67 17.93 19.39
C VAL A 263 9.24 19.30 18.89
N GLY A 264 8.66 19.35 17.69
CA GLY A 264 8.07 20.58 17.12
C GLY A 264 6.78 21.00 17.84
N GLU A 265 6.41 22.27 17.71
CA GLU A 265 5.16 22.79 18.30
C GLU A 265 3.88 22.22 17.65
N GLU A 266 4.02 21.74 16.41
CA GLU A 266 2.92 21.13 15.64
C GLU A 266 2.67 19.66 15.99
N ILE A 267 3.52 19.03 16.80
CA ILE A 267 3.37 17.63 17.21
C ILE A 267 2.31 17.52 18.29
N THR A 268 1.33 16.71 18.04
CA THR A 268 0.18 16.50 18.93
C THR A 268 0.11 15.08 19.51
N HIS A 269 0.75 14.12 18.84
CA HIS A 269 0.71 12.70 19.24
C HIS A 269 2.10 12.08 19.13
N VAL A 270 2.28 11.00 19.88
CA VAL A 270 3.38 10.05 19.73
C VAL A 270 2.81 8.68 19.38
N GLY A 271 3.51 7.95 18.52
CA GLY A 271 3.19 6.56 18.19
C GLY A 271 4.38 5.65 18.32
N ILE A 272 4.14 4.35 18.56
CA ILE A 272 5.15 3.31 18.50
C ILE A 272 4.54 2.01 17.97
N ARG A 273 5.30 1.27 17.16
CA ARG A 273 4.85 -0.05 16.68
C ARG A 273 5.06 -1.10 17.74
N GLY A 274 4.09 -2.01 17.88
CA GLY A 274 4.12 -3.06 18.89
C GLY A 274 5.35 -3.98 18.85
N HIS A 275 5.94 -4.18 17.67
CA HIS A 275 7.15 -4.99 17.51
C HIS A 275 8.45 -4.28 17.92
N TRP A 276 8.43 -2.97 18.12
CA TRP A 276 9.61 -2.18 18.42
C TRP A 276 9.81 -1.92 19.91
N MET A 277 8.84 -2.30 20.74
CA MET A 277 8.99 -2.27 22.18
C MET A 277 9.79 -3.49 22.65
N LEU A 278 10.81 -3.27 23.45
CA LEU A 278 11.77 -4.29 23.88
C LEU A 278 11.58 -4.65 25.35
N PRO A 279 11.70 -5.94 25.73
CA PRO A 279 11.73 -6.34 27.13
C PRO A 279 12.87 -5.67 27.90
N ALA A 280 12.60 -5.21 29.12
CA ALA A 280 13.60 -4.70 30.05
C ALA A 280 13.42 -5.29 31.46
N ALA A 281 14.53 -5.58 32.13
CA ALA A 281 14.52 -6.18 33.48
C ALA A 281 14.49 -5.10 34.58
N GLU A 282 14.97 -3.89 34.28
CA GLU A 282 15.12 -2.81 35.27
C GLU A 282 14.41 -1.54 34.82
N PRO A 283 13.95 -0.70 35.75
CA PRO A 283 13.40 0.60 35.42
C PRO A 283 14.47 1.51 34.81
N GLY A 284 14.09 2.33 33.83
CA GLY A 284 14.99 3.25 33.16
C GLY A 284 14.23 4.34 32.39
N GLU A 285 14.96 5.18 31.68
CA GLU A 285 14.38 6.15 30.77
C GLU A 285 13.62 5.41 29.67
N ASN A 286 12.44 5.90 29.31
CA ASN A 286 11.53 5.27 28.34
C ASN A 286 11.10 3.84 28.71
N CYS A 287 11.25 3.42 29.96
CA CYS A 287 10.77 2.13 30.45
C CYS A 287 9.41 2.26 31.10
N MET A 288 8.46 1.44 30.65
CA MET A 288 7.11 1.37 31.19
C MET A 288 6.94 0.07 32.00
N PRO A 289 6.55 0.13 33.28
CA PRO A 289 6.24 -1.07 34.06
C PRO A 289 5.01 -1.79 33.48
N VAL A 290 5.10 -3.10 33.37
CA VAL A 290 4.15 -3.92 32.61
C VAL A 290 3.02 -4.42 33.50
N GLN A 291 1.79 -4.23 33.02
CA GLN A 291 0.60 -4.93 33.47
C GLN A 291 -0.17 -5.43 32.25
N VAL A 292 -0.21 -6.73 32.03
CA VAL A 292 -1.02 -7.34 30.96
C VAL A 292 -2.49 -7.21 31.31
N SER A 293 -3.29 -6.66 30.40
CA SER A 293 -4.74 -6.54 30.52
C SER A 293 -5.50 -7.49 29.62
N GLU A 294 -4.96 -7.79 28.45
CA GLU A 294 -5.53 -8.70 27.47
C GLU A 294 -4.42 -9.45 26.75
N TYR A 295 -4.73 -10.66 26.32
CA TYR A 295 -3.84 -11.50 25.53
C TYR A 295 -4.59 -12.08 24.34
N MET A 296 -3.92 -12.07 23.19
CA MET A 296 -4.41 -12.70 21.96
C MET A 296 -3.26 -13.46 21.30
N GLU A 297 -3.56 -14.62 20.80
CA GLU A 297 -2.61 -15.46 20.07
C GLU A 297 -2.94 -15.48 18.58
N THR A 298 -1.92 -15.29 17.77
CA THR A 298 -1.98 -15.54 16.32
C THR A 298 -1.12 -16.75 15.96
N THR A 299 -1.08 -17.13 14.70
CA THR A 299 -0.29 -18.29 14.26
C THR A 299 1.19 -18.16 14.63
N PHE A 300 1.76 -16.95 14.54
CA PHE A 300 3.21 -16.74 14.68
C PHE A 300 3.59 -15.70 15.74
N GLU A 301 2.62 -15.11 16.42
CA GLU A 301 2.86 -14.02 17.38
C GLU A 301 2.00 -14.18 18.62
N HIS A 302 2.56 -13.74 19.74
CA HIS A 302 1.83 -13.36 20.95
C HIS A 302 1.55 -11.86 20.89
N GLN A 303 0.32 -11.47 21.12
CA GLN A 303 -0.13 -10.07 21.15
C GLN A 303 -0.69 -9.77 22.54
N TYR A 304 -0.06 -8.84 23.23
CA TYR A 304 -0.44 -8.43 24.57
C TYR A 304 -0.96 -6.99 24.53
N MET A 305 -2.09 -6.75 25.19
CA MET A 305 -2.50 -5.41 25.57
C MET A 305 -1.86 -5.08 26.91
N ILE A 306 -0.96 -4.12 26.92
CA ILE A 306 -0.15 -3.76 28.09
C ILE A 306 -0.58 -2.40 28.60
N LYS A 307 -0.74 -2.28 29.91
CA LYS A 307 -0.97 -1.03 30.63
C LYS A 307 0.23 -0.67 31.49
N ASN A 308 0.43 0.62 31.71
CA ASN A 308 1.40 1.12 32.67
C ASN A 308 0.93 0.78 34.09
N LYS A 309 1.66 -0.09 34.75
CA LYS A 309 1.30 -0.64 36.09
C LYS A 309 1.19 0.51 37.09
N GLY A 310 0.05 0.58 37.77
CA GLY A 310 -0.21 1.60 38.79
C GLY A 310 -0.75 2.93 38.23
N ALA A 311 -0.90 3.08 36.93
CA ALA A 311 -1.55 4.22 36.33
C ALA A 311 -3.01 3.91 35.99
N ASP A 312 -3.89 4.88 36.21
CA ASP A 312 -5.28 4.79 35.76
C ASP A 312 -5.33 5.18 34.29
N ILE A 313 -5.31 4.16 33.42
CA ILE A 313 -5.36 4.31 31.96
C ILE A 313 -6.49 3.46 31.38
N SER A 314 -7.26 4.05 30.48
CA SER A 314 -8.38 3.39 29.80
C SER A 314 -7.90 2.46 28.70
N GLU A 315 -6.89 2.87 27.94
CA GLU A 315 -6.36 2.15 26.77
C GLU A 315 -4.91 1.73 27.02
N GLY A 316 -4.58 0.51 26.60
CA GLY A 316 -3.22 -0.04 26.68
C GLY A 316 -2.48 0.09 25.35
N LEU A 317 -1.24 -0.39 25.36
CA LEU A 317 -0.40 -0.52 24.18
C LEU A 317 -0.41 -1.97 23.70
N TRP A 318 -0.55 -2.18 22.42
CA TRP A 318 -0.33 -3.48 21.80
C TRP A 318 1.16 -3.76 21.71
N TRP A 319 1.65 -4.77 22.45
CA TRP A 319 2.97 -5.34 22.32
C TRP A 319 2.90 -6.65 21.57
N MET A 320 3.78 -6.84 20.57
CA MET A 320 3.79 -8.00 19.68
C MET A 320 5.14 -8.70 19.81
N ARG A 321 5.11 -9.96 20.18
CA ARG A 321 6.28 -10.84 20.32
C ARG A 321 6.14 -12.02 19.36
N PRO A 322 7.13 -12.31 18.50
CA PRO A 322 7.11 -13.54 17.71
C PRO A 322 7.17 -14.78 18.61
N LYS A 323 6.51 -15.85 18.18
CA LYS A 323 6.59 -17.16 18.84
C LYS A 323 7.88 -17.87 18.48
N ASN A 324 8.53 -18.49 19.47
CA ASN A 324 9.66 -19.37 19.26
C ASN A 324 9.20 -20.81 18.93
N SER A 325 8.02 -21.22 19.43
CA SER A 325 7.38 -22.49 19.14
C SER A 325 5.85 -22.40 19.24
N PHE A 326 5.12 -23.38 18.70
CA PHE A 326 3.66 -23.46 18.86
C PHE A 326 3.20 -23.89 20.26
N THR A 327 4.10 -24.39 21.09
CA THR A 327 3.83 -24.87 22.45
C THR A 327 4.41 -23.96 23.52
N GLU A 328 4.83 -22.75 23.14
CA GLU A 328 5.37 -21.75 24.05
C GLU A 328 4.28 -21.27 25.02
N ASP A 329 4.60 -21.23 26.31
CA ASP A 329 3.73 -20.66 27.34
C ASP A 329 3.71 -19.12 27.15
N PRO A 330 2.55 -18.49 26.90
CA PRO A 330 2.46 -17.05 26.70
C PRO A 330 2.87 -16.25 27.95
N ASP A 331 2.69 -16.84 29.15
CA ASP A 331 3.02 -16.17 30.40
C ASP A 331 4.50 -16.37 30.82
N GLN A 332 5.20 -17.27 30.12
CA GLN A 332 6.62 -17.48 30.33
C GLN A 332 7.40 -16.28 29.79
N ASP A 333 8.29 -15.73 30.62
CA ASP A 333 9.19 -14.62 30.27
C ASP A 333 8.48 -13.28 29.98
N LEU A 334 7.33 -13.01 30.62
CA LEU A 334 6.78 -11.65 30.61
C LEU A 334 7.73 -10.69 31.32
N PRO A 335 8.14 -9.59 30.68
CA PRO A 335 9.08 -8.65 31.27
C PRO A 335 8.43 -7.81 32.38
N GLU A 336 9.21 -7.37 33.35
CA GLU A 336 8.73 -6.41 34.35
C GLU A 336 8.54 -5.00 33.74
N TYR A 337 9.35 -4.67 32.72
CA TYR A 337 9.28 -3.40 32.01
C TYR A 337 9.35 -3.60 30.50
N LEU A 338 8.75 -2.70 29.75
CA LEU A 338 8.97 -2.53 28.32
C LEU A 338 9.70 -1.21 28.06
N TYR A 339 10.80 -1.31 27.34
CA TYR A 339 11.56 -0.17 26.83
C TYR A 339 11.00 0.28 25.50
N LEU A 340 10.73 1.58 25.39
CA LEU A 340 10.27 2.24 24.17
C LEU A 340 11.45 3.02 23.57
N PRO A 341 12.18 2.44 22.58
CA PRO A 341 13.38 3.07 22.04
C PRO A 341 13.07 4.45 21.45
N PRO A 342 13.83 5.51 21.78
CA PRO A 342 13.62 6.87 21.31
C PRO A 342 13.59 6.98 19.78
N GLU A 343 14.43 6.21 19.09
CA GLU A 343 14.54 6.15 17.63
C GLU A 343 13.31 5.54 16.94
N HIS A 344 12.47 4.82 17.69
CA HIS A 344 11.25 4.20 17.20
C HIS A 344 9.98 4.95 17.60
N LEU A 345 10.12 6.05 18.34
CA LEU A 345 9.01 6.94 18.65
C LEU A 345 8.71 7.81 17.43
N MET A 346 7.50 7.70 16.90
CA MET A 346 7.01 8.51 15.79
C MET A 346 6.34 9.77 16.34
N LEU A 347 6.87 10.94 16.00
CA LEU A 347 6.27 12.24 16.31
C LEU A 347 5.23 12.58 15.23
N LEU A 348 3.96 12.74 15.63
CA LEU A 348 2.81 12.84 14.73
C LEU A 348 2.04 14.15 14.92
N LYS A 349 1.60 14.68 13.77
CA LYS A 349 0.70 15.86 13.70
C LYS A 349 -0.76 15.44 13.67
#